data_4fdb565bd17a37f3ed7efafb742314c8
#
_entry.id   4fdb565bd17a37f3ed7efafb742314c8
#
_cell.length_a   1.000
_cell.length_b   1.000
_cell.length_c   1.000
_cell.angle_alpha   90.00
_cell.angle_beta   90.00
_cell.angle_gamma   90.00
#
_symmetry.space_group_name_H-M   'P 1'
#
loop_
_entity.id
_entity.type
_entity.pdbx_description
1 polymer ?
#
loop_
_entity_poly.entity_id
_entity_poly.type
_entity_poly.pdbx_seq_one_letter_code
_entity_poly.pdbx_strand_id
1 'polypeptide(L)'
;MPYLRLYARDLPIEQKRVIAQKLIQITLRTFHLRPDQRYRTSIQFITRSQAVNGPKPAIPRGVDFTLEVMGHNLTEEKKRAFAEEAVAMLTPLVPVKLRGRIARRLGIKTDATRQIALQFNELSQAISDPFVVDPQRRAA
;
A
#
# COMPACT_ATOMS: atom_id res chain seq x y z
N MET A 1 -10.90 7.76 -6.77
CA MET A 1 -10.18 8.20 -5.57
C MET A 1 -9.27 7.08 -5.12
N PRO A 2 -8.02 7.35 -4.76
CA PRO A 2 -7.13 6.29 -4.31
C PRO A 2 -7.52 5.80 -2.93
N TYR A 3 -7.47 4.50 -2.78
CA TYR A 3 -7.70 3.80 -1.53
C TYR A 3 -6.48 2.95 -1.22
N LEU A 4 -5.95 3.07 -0.01
CA LEU A 4 -4.74 2.40 0.40
C LEU A 4 -5.04 1.40 1.51
N ARG A 5 -4.41 0.23 1.44
CA ARG A 5 -4.37 -0.74 2.53
C ARG A 5 -2.93 -1.07 2.86
N LEU A 6 -2.56 -0.89 4.10
CA LEU A 6 -1.24 -1.28 4.60
C LEU A 6 -1.38 -2.47 5.53
N TYR A 7 -0.83 -3.60 5.10
CA TYR A 7 -0.72 -4.82 5.90
C TYR A 7 0.64 -4.80 6.61
N ALA A 8 0.62 -4.87 7.91
CA ALA A 8 1.83 -4.82 8.73
C ALA A 8 1.63 -5.54 10.06
N ARG A 9 2.71 -5.66 10.83
CA ARG A 9 2.60 -5.99 12.25
C ARG A 9 1.77 -4.93 12.97
N ASP A 10 1.33 -5.23 14.17
CA ASP A 10 0.63 -4.23 14.98
C ASP A 10 1.57 -3.06 15.31
N LEU A 11 1.17 -1.87 14.89
CA LEU A 11 1.94 -0.64 15.06
C LEU A 11 1.28 0.26 16.12
N PRO A 12 2.08 1.01 16.91
CA PRO A 12 1.54 2.02 17.80
C PRO A 12 0.72 3.06 17.04
N ILE A 13 -0.34 3.58 17.65
CA ILE A 13 -1.24 4.52 17.00
C ILE A 13 -0.52 5.77 16.48
N GLU A 14 0.47 6.27 17.21
CA GLU A 14 1.23 7.44 16.78
C GLU A 14 2.04 7.16 15.51
N GLN A 15 2.61 5.98 15.40
CA GLN A 15 3.32 5.56 14.20
C GLN A 15 2.37 5.39 13.02
N LYS A 16 1.18 4.82 13.24
CA LYS A 16 0.14 4.73 12.19
C LYS A 16 -0.25 6.12 11.67
N ARG A 17 -0.40 7.10 12.55
CA ARG A 17 -0.73 8.47 12.16
C ARG A 17 0.35 9.09 11.27
N VAL A 18 1.60 8.93 11.65
CA VAL A 18 2.73 9.45 10.86
C VAL A 18 2.80 8.79 9.49
N ILE A 19 2.67 7.47 9.45
CA ILE A 19 2.65 6.71 8.19
C ILE A 19 1.48 7.16 7.31
N ALA A 20 0.29 7.28 7.88
CA ALA A 20 -0.90 7.71 7.16
C ALA A 20 -0.72 9.10 6.52
N GLN A 21 -0.22 10.06 7.29
CA GLN A 21 0.03 11.40 6.78
C GLN A 21 1.03 11.41 5.64
N LYS A 22 2.13 10.70 5.78
CA LYS A 22 3.16 10.62 4.74
C LYS A 22 2.65 9.92 3.48
N LEU A 23 1.93 8.81 3.62
CA LEU A 23 1.35 8.10 2.47
C LEU A 23 0.30 8.93 1.75
N ILE A 24 -0.53 9.67 2.46
CA ILE A 24 -1.50 10.57 1.85
C ILE A 24 -0.78 11.67 1.05
N GLN A 25 0.26 12.28 1.62
CA GLN A 25 1.05 13.31 0.93
C GLN A 25 1.72 12.75 -0.33
N ILE A 26 2.31 11.57 -0.24
CA ILE A 26 2.91 10.90 -1.40
C ILE A 26 1.86 10.63 -2.47
N THR A 27 0.68 10.16 -2.08
CA THR A 27 -0.43 9.88 -3.00
C THR A 27 -0.89 11.15 -3.73
N LEU A 28 -1.11 12.23 -3.00
CA LEU A 28 -1.54 13.49 -3.60
C LEU A 28 -0.52 14.02 -4.61
N ARG A 29 0.75 13.93 -4.30
CA ARG A 29 1.82 14.43 -5.16
C ARG A 29 2.06 13.54 -6.38
N THR A 30 2.17 12.24 -6.18
CA THR A 30 2.52 11.31 -7.27
C THR A 30 1.37 11.06 -8.22
N PHE A 31 0.13 11.14 -7.75
CA PHE A 31 -1.07 10.96 -8.59
C PHE A 31 -1.64 12.30 -9.07
N HIS A 32 -0.95 13.41 -8.81
CA HIS A 32 -1.35 14.76 -9.22
C HIS A 32 -2.77 15.14 -8.76
N LEU A 33 -3.09 14.79 -7.52
CA LEU A 33 -4.37 15.10 -6.91
C LEU A 33 -4.35 16.50 -6.28
N ARG A 34 -5.50 17.16 -6.25
CA ARG A 34 -5.65 18.46 -5.59
C ARG A 34 -5.61 18.31 -4.07
N PRO A 35 -5.13 19.35 -3.33
CA PRO A 35 -5.10 19.30 -1.86
C PRO A 35 -6.44 19.02 -1.18
N ASP A 36 -7.56 19.46 -1.80
CA ASP A 36 -8.91 19.19 -1.30
C ASP A 36 -9.29 17.70 -1.36
N GLN A 37 -8.64 16.94 -2.23
CA GLN A 37 -8.84 15.49 -2.34
C GLN A 37 -8.19 14.70 -1.22
N ARG A 38 -7.44 15.35 -0.34
CA ARG A 38 -6.87 14.73 0.86
C ARG A 38 -7.93 14.02 1.69
N TYR A 39 -9.09 14.62 1.86
CA TYR A 39 -10.18 14.05 2.64
C TYR A 39 -10.87 12.86 1.97
N ARG A 40 -10.60 12.68 0.69
CA ARG A 40 -11.16 11.57 -0.10
C ARG A 40 -10.16 10.42 -0.28
N THR A 41 -8.91 10.64 0.11
CA THR A 41 -7.91 9.58 0.11
C THR A 41 -7.97 8.89 1.47
N SER A 42 -8.22 7.59 1.47
CA SER A 42 -8.30 6.81 2.70
C SER A 42 -7.21 5.77 2.76
N ILE A 43 -6.77 5.49 3.98
CA ILE A 43 -5.82 4.42 4.25
C ILE A 43 -6.36 3.54 5.38
N GLN A 44 -6.30 2.24 5.18
CA GLN A 44 -6.66 1.23 6.16
C GLN A 44 -5.43 0.46 6.60
N PHE A 45 -5.25 0.32 7.90
CA PHE A 45 -4.20 -0.52 8.48
C PHE A 45 -4.80 -1.87 8.84
N ILE A 46 -4.16 -2.95 8.38
CA ILE A 46 -4.59 -4.31 8.68
C ILE A 46 -3.42 -5.02 9.36
N THR A 47 -3.64 -5.54 10.56
CA THR A 47 -2.60 -6.32 11.24
C THR A 47 -2.42 -7.68 10.56
N ARG A 48 -1.20 -8.19 10.61
CA ARG A 48 -0.87 -9.48 9.99
C ARG A 48 -1.76 -10.61 10.50
N SER A 49 -2.10 -10.62 11.78
CA SER A 49 -2.97 -11.63 12.37
C SER A 49 -4.41 -11.60 11.87
N GLN A 50 -4.87 -10.44 11.37
CA GLN A 50 -6.20 -10.25 10.81
C GLN A 50 -6.26 -10.43 9.29
N ALA A 51 -5.09 -10.45 8.63
CA ALA A 51 -4.98 -10.52 7.19
C ALA A 51 -5.04 -11.98 6.74
N VAL A 52 -6.19 -12.40 6.25
CA VAL A 52 -6.42 -13.74 5.71
C VAL A 52 -6.96 -13.64 4.31
N ASN A 53 -6.41 -14.44 3.39
CA ASN A 53 -6.89 -14.56 2.03
C ASN A 53 -7.17 -16.05 1.72
N GLY A 54 -8.38 -16.50 2.07
CA GLY A 54 -8.73 -17.91 2.03
C GLY A 54 -7.87 -18.72 3.00
N PRO A 55 -7.36 -19.89 2.60
CA PRO A 55 -6.52 -20.73 3.47
C PRO A 55 -5.08 -20.21 3.64
N LYS A 56 -4.69 -19.16 2.87
CA LYS A 56 -3.33 -18.61 2.92
C LYS A 56 -3.33 -17.24 3.59
N PRO A 57 -2.28 -16.89 4.36
CA PRO A 57 -2.15 -15.53 4.86
C PRO A 57 -2.03 -14.53 3.70
N ALA A 58 -2.66 -13.37 3.84
CA ALA A 58 -2.62 -12.32 2.83
C ALA A 58 -1.22 -11.69 2.68
N ILE A 59 -0.39 -11.80 3.74
CA ILE A 59 0.96 -11.28 3.75
C ILE A 59 1.94 -12.44 3.58
N PRO A 60 2.76 -12.45 2.51
CA PRO A 60 3.77 -13.47 2.32
C PRO A 60 4.79 -13.51 3.46
N ARG A 61 5.35 -14.69 3.73
CA ARG A 61 6.43 -14.82 4.71
C ARG A 61 7.65 -14.00 4.29
N GLY A 62 8.26 -13.32 5.26
CA GLY A 62 9.45 -12.51 5.04
C GLY A 62 9.18 -11.09 4.54
N VAL A 63 7.92 -10.74 4.29
CA VAL A 63 7.50 -9.39 3.94
C VAL A 63 7.00 -8.68 5.21
N ASP A 64 7.55 -7.51 5.51
CA ASP A 64 7.16 -6.74 6.70
C ASP A 64 5.98 -5.80 6.42
N PHE A 65 5.93 -5.24 5.22
CA PHE A 65 4.85 -4.36 4.77
C PHE A 65 4.33 -4.82 3.42
N THR A 66 3.03 -4.87 3.28
CA THR A 66 2.35 -5.02 1.99
C THR A 66 1.41 -3.84 1.82
N LEU A 67 1.64 -3.03 0.80
CA LEU A 67 0.83 -1.86 0.49
C LEU A 67 0.04 -2.12 -0.77
N GLU A 68 -1.28 -2.12 -0.65
CA GLU A 68 -2.20 -2.16 -1.76
C GLU A 68 -2.67 -0.75 -2.09
N VAL A 69 -2.61 -0.40 -3.36
CA VAL A 69 -3.09 0.88 -3.89
C VAL A 69 -4.18 0.60 -4.90
N MET A 70 -5.38 1.10 -4.62
CA MET A 70 -6.52 0.99 -5.51
C MET A 70 -6.93 2.37 -5.99
N GLY A 71 -7.16 2.52 -7.27
CA GLY A 71 -7.56 3.79 -7.84
C GLY A 71 -7.82 3.73 -9.33
N HIS A 72 -8.12 4.89 -9.91
CA HIS A 72 -8.36 5.04 -11.35
C HIS A 72 -7.17 5.73 -12.01
N ASN A 73 -6.96 5.43 -13.30
CA ASN A 73 -5.90 6.05 -14.10
C ASN A 73 -4.50 5.87 -13.50
N LEU A 74 -4.20 4.66 -13.05
CA LEU A 74 -2.90 4.30 -12.50
C LEU A 74 -1.91 4.04 -13.66
N THR A 75 -1.32 5.10 -14.20
CA THR A 75 -0.30 4.99 -15.24
C THR A 75 0.99 4.39 -14.68
N GLU A 76 1.83 3.81 -15.54
CA GLU A 76 3.12 3.26 -15.13
C GLU A 76 4.02 4.31 -14.48
N GLU A 77 3.98 5.55 -14.97
CA GLU A 77 4.73 6.66 -14.41
C GLU A 77 4.29 6.97 -12.97
N LYS A 78 2.98 7.06 -12.74
CA LYS A 78 2.41 7.31 -11.40
C LYS A 78 2.75 6.17 -10.43
N LYS A 79 2.61 4.92 -10.87
CA LYS A 79 2.96 3.75 -10.07
C LYS A 79 4.43 3.76 -9.66
N ARG A 80 5.33 4.06 -10.60
CA ARG A 80 6.76 4.11 -10.34
C ARG A 80 7.11 5.22 -9.35
N ALA A 81 6.61 6.42 -9.58
CA ALA A 81 6.84 7.56 -8.69
C ALA A 81 6.34 7.27 -7.27
N PHE A 82 5.13 6.73 -7.15
CA PHE A 82 4.57 6.33 -5.87
C PHE A 82 5.40 5.25 -5.19
N ALA A 83 5.77 4.21 -5.94
CA ALA A 83 6.54 3.09 -5.40
C ALA A 83 7.90 3.54 -4.85
N GLU A 84 8.63 4.38 -5.57
CA GLU A 84 9.91 4.91 -5.12
C GLU A 84 9.79 5.67 -3.80
N GLU A 85 8.83 6.57 -3.70
CA GLU A 85 8.63 7.37 -2.50
C GLU A 85 8.09 6.56 -1.32
N ALA A 86 7.14 5.66 -1.57
CA ALA A 86 6.57 4.81 -0.53
C ALA A 86 7.60 3.84 0.05
N VAL A 87 8.40 3.21 -0.80
CA VAL A 87 9.48 2.31 -0.36
C VAL A 87 10.52 3.08 0.44
N ALA A 88 10.94 4.25 -0.02
CA ALA A 88 11.90 5.09 0.69
C ALA A 88 11.38 5.49 2.09
N MET A 89 10.08 5.76 2.21
CA MET A 89 9.46 6.12 3.49
C MET A 89 9.33 4.92 4.44
N LEU A 90 8.99 3.74 3.92
CA LEU A 90 8.78 2.54 4.73
C LEU A 90 10.08 1.82 5.10
N THR A 91 11.13 1.95 4.31
CA THR A 91 12.41 1.25 4.53
C THR A 91 12.99 1.45 5.93
N PRO A 92 13.05 2.66 6.49
CA PRO A 92 13.56 2.87 7.85
C PRO A 92 12.74 2.18 8.94
N LEU A 93 11.49 1.81 8.65
CA LEU A 93 10.57 1.18 9.60
C LEU A 93 10.66 -0.34 9.57
N VAL A 94 11.39 -0.91 8.62
CA VAL A 94 11.58 -2.34 8.50
C VAL A 94 12.49 -2.82 9.63
N PRO A 95 12.07 -3.81 10.46
CA PRO A 95 12.93 -4.36 11.50
C PRO A 95 14.17 -5.01 10.90
N VAL A 96 15.33 -4.71 11.48
CA VAL A 96 16.58 -5.37 11.09
C VAL A 96 16.61 -6.75 11.70
N LYS A 97 16.48 -7.78 10.87
CA LYS A 97 16.62 -9.18 11.30
C LYS A 97 18.05 -9.46 11.73
N LEU A 98 18.26 -10.48 12.60
CA LEU A 98 19.58 -10.85 13.08
C LEU A 98 20.57 -11.07 11.93
N ARG A 99 20.12 -11.74 10.85
CA ARG A 99 20.92 -11.91 9.63
C ARG A 99 21.36 -10.58 9.04
N GLY A 100 20.48 -9.60 9.00
CA GLY A 100 20.78 -8.27 8.50
C GLY A 100 21.77 -7.53 9.38
N ARG A 101 21.69 -7.69 10.70
CA ARG A 101 22.66 -7.11 11.65
C ARG A 101 24.05 -7.67 11.45
N ILE A 102 24.16 -9.00 11.29
CA ILE A 102 25.42 -9.68 11.02
C ILE A 102 25.97 -9.24 9.65
N ALA A 103 25.14 -9.21 8.62
CA ALA A 103 25.53 -8.78 7.29
C ALA A 103 26.05 -7.34 7.30
N ARG A 104 25.41 -6.42 8.03
CA ARG A 104 25.86 -5.03 8.19
C ARG A 104 27.22 -4.94 8.85
N ARG A 105 27.48 -5.74 9.90
CA ARG A 105 28.78 -5.81 10.56
C ARG A 105 29.87 -6.29 9.61
N LEU A 106 29.52 -7.16 8.68
CA LEU A 106 30.44 -7.70 7.66
C LEU A 106 30.53 -6.82 6.42
N GLY A 107 29.83 -5.67 6.38
CA GLY A 107 29.81 -4.78 5.23
C GLY A 107 29.00 -5.30 4.04
N ILE A 108 28.16 -6.32 4.23
CA ILE A 108 27.30 -6.87 3.20
C ILE A 108 26.04 -6.00 3.09
N LYS A 109 25.72 -5.55 1.87
CA LYS A 109 24.48 -4.81 1.62
C LYS A 109 23.27 -5.71 1.80
N THR A 110 22.33 -5.31 2.67
CA THR A 110 21.04 -5.96 2.84
C THR A 110 19.99 -5.25 2.00
N ASP A 111 19.21 -6.01 1.24
CA ASP A 111 18.14 -5.47 0.41
C ASP A 111 16.84 -5.40 1.22
N ALA A 112 16.62 -4.26 1.89
CA ALA A 112 15.39 -4.00 2.65
C ALA A 112 14.16 -3.90 1.73
N THR A 113 14.34 -3.65 0.44
CA THR A 113 13.23 -3.51 -0.51
C THR A 113 12.47 -4.82 -0.71
N ARG A 114 13.12 -5.97 -0.50
CA ARG A 114 12.45 -7.28 -0.54
C ARG A 114 11.46 -7.50 0.59
N GLN A 115 11.49 -6.66 1.62
CA GLN A 115 10.59 -6.74 2.78
C GLN A 115 9.36 -5.86 2.64
N ILE A 116 9.26 -5.14 1.53
CA ILE A 116 8.15 -4.26 1.22
C ILE A 116 7.56 -4.68 -0.13
N ALA A 117 6.30 -5.10 -0.12
CA ALA A 117 5.57 -5.44 -1.32
C ALA A 117 4.54 -4.36 -1.64
N LEU A 118 4.45 -3.98 -2.91
CA LEU A 118 3.44 -3.05 -3.41
C LEU A 118 2.58 -3.75 -4.45
N GLN A 119 1.28 -3.53 -4.36
CA GLN A 119 0.31 -4.02 -5.31
C GLN A 119 -0.59 -2.88 -5.76
N PHE A 120 -0.71 -2.70 -7.07
CA PHE A 120 -1.59 -1.70 -7.66
C PHE A 120 -2.77 -2.39 -8.32
N ASN A 121 -3.97 -1.99 -7.93
CA ASN A 121 -5.22 -2.50 -8.48
C ASN A 121 -5.98 -1.34 -9.12
N GLU A 122 -6.05 -1.35 -10.44
CA GLU A 122 -6.82 -0.34 -11.16
C GLU A 122 -8.31 -0.67 -11.12
N LEU A 123 -9.10 0.33 -10.70
CA LEU A 123 -10.56 0.21 -10.68
C LEU A 123 -11.10 0.76 -12.00
N SER A 124 -11.79 -0.07 -12.78
CA SER A 124 -12.55 0.39 -13.92
C SER A 124 -13.87 1.01 -13.45
N GLN A 125 -14.46 1.93 -14.25
CA GLN A 125 -15.78 2.49 -13.93
C GLN A 125 -16.85 1.40 -13.77
N ALA A 126 -16.76 0.33 -14.54
CA ALA A 126 -17.69 -0.79 -14.45
C ALA A 126 -17.59 -1.55 -13.12
N ILE A 127 -16.42 -1.52 -12.49
CA ILE A 127 -16.18 -2.18 -11.18
C ILE A 127 -16.44 -1.19 -10.03
N SER A 128 -16.26 0.11 -10.24
CA SER A 128 -16.49 1.11 -9.21
C SER A 128 -17.97 1.26 -8.81
N ASP A 129 -18.89 0.83 -9.68
CA ASP A 129 -20.33 0.83 -9.42
C ASP A 129 -20.93 -0.59 -9.56
N PRO A 130 -20.48 -1.58 -8.76
CA PRO A 130 -20.89 -2.97 -8.92
C PRO A 130 -22.37 -3.20 -8.61
N PHE A 131 -23.04 -2.26 -7.94
CA PHE A 131 -24.43 -2.37 -7.54
C PHE A 131 -25.40 -1.58 -8.45
N VAL A 132 -24.88 -0.86 -9.42
CA VAL A 132 -25.74 -0.18 -10.41
C VAL A 132 -26.19 -1.19 -11.45
N VAL A 133 -27.41 -1.61 -11.31
CA VAL A 133 -28.04 -2.49 -12.29
C VAL A 133 -28.72 -1.63 -13.34
N ASP A 134 -28.25 -1.74 -14.58
CA ASP A 134 -28.90 -1.08 -15.71
C ASP A 134 -30.27 -1.75 -15.96
N PRO A 135 -31.38 -1.02 -15.76
CA PRO A 135 -32.71 -1.60 -16.00
C PRO A 135 -32.91 -2.07 -17.44
N GLN A 136 -32.22 -1.45 -18.41
CA GLN A 136 -32.31 -1.83 -19.81
C GLN A 136 -31.63 -3.18 -20.08
N ARG A 137 -30.58 -3.51 -19.38
CA ARG A 137 -29.93 -4.83 -19.48
C ARG A 137 -30.78 -5.96 -18.91
N ARG A 138 -31.66 -5.66 -17.96
CA ARG A 138 -32.60 -6.66 -17.41
C ARG A 138 -33.77 -6.93 -18.34
N ALA A 139 -34.14 -5.98 -19.17
CA ALA A 139 -35.24 -6.12 -20.14
C ALA A 139 -34.84 -6.87 -21.41
N ALA A 140 -33.56 -7.05 -21.62
CA ALA A 140 -33.04 -7.83 -22.72
C ALA A 140 -32.82 -9.29 -22.28
#